data_07192fdad5df6f26b89ca359b22f3181
#
_entry.id   07192fdad5df6f26b89ca359b22f3181
#
_cell.length_a   1.000
_cell.length_b   1.000
_cell.length_c   1.000
_cell.angle_alpha   90.00
_cell.angle_beta   90.00
_cell.angle_gamma   90.00
#
_symmetry.space_group_name_H-M   'P 1'
#
loop_
_entity.id
_entity.type
_entity.pdbx_description
1 polymer ?
#
loop_
_entity_poly.entity_id
_entity_poly.type
_entity_poly.pdbx_seq_one_letter_code
_entity_poly.pdbx_strand_id
1 'polypeptide(L)'
;IPLLLPSSLHSQQPPPPQWQLRPPQAPARWSPVASSSSSAAARRRAKVVVIMGATGCGKSGLSIDLAAVFPSEVINSDKMQVYRGLDITTNKITPAERRGVPHHLLGSFDPDDGEMSPSMFRSLGQSAISGIASRGNLPLLAGGSNSFIHALLVERFDPEVDVFGGLTSPASLELRYNCCFLWVDVSPPVLEEYLSKRVDDMLDMGMFEELARYYDPRRTDPGGRTGLRKAIGVPEFDRYFKKHPPQRWAGQGQGDARRPEEGREGDDDRAREGAYEEAVWEIKENTRQLAKRQIEKIERLRECGWELRKLDATETFRLAMATDEGGGGGRRRDVWERQVVGPSVKIVKRFLQE
;
A
#
# COMPACT_ATOMS: atom_id res chain seq x y z
N ILE A 1 7.49 61.65 15.09
CA ILE A 1 8.65 60.75 14.83
C ILE A 1 8.07 59.36 14.61
N PRO A 2 8.04 58.82 13.39
CA PRO A 2 7.55 57.50 13.13
C PRO A 2 8.69 56.47 13.22
N LEU A 3 8.46 55.39 13.94
CA LEU A 3 9.35 54.23 14.07
C LEU A 3 9.19 53.33 12.85
N LEU A 4 10.29 53.07 12.16
CA LEU A 4 10.45 52.13 11.06
C LEU A 4 10.45 50.67 11.59
N LEU A 5 9.58 49.82 11.00
CA LEU A 5 9.61 48.39 11.14
C LEU A 5 10.61 47.77 10.12
N PRO A 6 11.40 46.76 10.47
CA PRO A 6 12.32 46.15 9.52
C PRO A 6 11.63 45.11 8.63
N SER A 7 12.08 45.13 7.37
CA SER A 7 11.63 44.31 6.25
C SER A 7 11.82 42.83 6.47
N SER A 8 10.79 42.06 6.12
CA SER A 8 10.76 40.59 6.08
C SER A 8 11.71 40.05 5.00
N LEU A 9 12.67 39.24 5.44
CA LEU A 9 13.52 38.42 4.57
C LEU A 9 12.67 37.27 3.98
N HIS A 10 12.41 37.31 2.69
CA HIS A 10 11.91 36.19 1.92
C HIS A 10 13.03 35.18 1.70
N SER A 11 12.98 34.05 2.38
CA SER A 11 13.81 32.89 2.06
C SER A 11 13.27 32.21 0.79
N GLN A 12 13.96 32.42 -0.32
CA GLN A 12 13.71 31.69 -1.55
C GLN A 12 14.19 30.25 -1.39
N GLN A 13 13.25 29.29 -1.45
CA GLN A 13 13.60 27.89 -1.61
C GLN A 13 14.09 27.62 -3.04
N PRO A 14 15.13 26.82 -3.25
CA PRO A 14 15.58 26.46 -4.58
C PRO A 14 14.53 25.55 -5.28
N PRO A 15 14.35 25.68 -6.60
CA PRO A 15 13.39 24.88 -7.34
C PRO A 15 13.82 23.40 -7.34
N PRO A 16 12.84 22.44 -7.39
CA PRO A 16 13.13 21.03 -7.45
C PRO A 16 13.84 20.66 -8.77
N PRO A 17 14.70 19.62 -8.78
CA PRO A 17 15.41 19.21 -9.98
C PRO A 17 14.42 18.70 -11.04
N GLN A 18 14.48 19.29 -12.23
CA GLN A 18 13.69 18.89 -13.39
C GLN A 18 14.33 17.62 -14.00
N TRP A 19 13.67 16.48 -13.83
CA TRP A 19 13.95 15.29 -14.61
C TRP A 19 13.28 15.43 -15.98
N GLN A 20 14.04 15.90 -16.97
CA GLN A 20 13.59 15.88 -18.36
C GLN A 20 13.66 14.43 -18.89
N LEU A 21 12.50 13.83 -19.11
CA LEU A 21 12.35 12.61 -19.88
C LEU A 21 12.76 12.91 -21.33
N ARG A 22 13.86 12.36 -21.80
CA ARG A 22 14.19 12.35 -23.23
C ARG A 22 13.26 11.37 -23.96
N PRO A 23 12.71 11.76 -25.12
CA PRO A 23 11.92 10.83 -25.94
C PRO A 23 12.77 9.66 -26.43
N PRO A 24 12.18 8.48 -26.66
CA PRO A 24 12.91 7.30 -27.11
C PRO A 24 13.50 7.52 -28.51
N GLN A 25 14.79 7.34 -28.64
CA GLN A 25 15.47 7.30 -29.94
C GLN A 25 15.17 5.95 -30.64
N ALA A 26 14.91 6.02 -31.94
CA ALA A 26 14.63 4.87 -32.80
C ALA A 26 15.78 3.82 -32.77
N PRO A 27 15.46 2.52 -32.90
CA PRO A 27 16.45 1.46 -32.76
C PRO A 27 17.49 1.48 -33.86
N ALA A 28 18.77 1.57 -33.49
CA ALA A 28 19.89 1.34 -34.37
C ALA A 28 19.91 -0.13 -34.81
N ARG A 29 20.15 -0.34 -36.10
CA ARG A 29 20.28 -1.67 -36.72
C ARG A 29 21.32 -2.53 -35.99
N TRP A 30 20.89 -3.70 -35.52
CA TRP A 30 21.75 -4.72 -34.96
C TRP A 30 22.58 -5.41 -36.07
N SER A 31 23.90 -5.35 -35.97
CA SER A 31 24.82 -6.24 -36.69
C SER A 31 25.23 -7.36 -35.72
N PRO A 32 25.27 -8.64 -36.13
CA PRO A 32 25.67 -9.73 -35.25
C PRO A 32 27.19 -9.68 -35.03
N VAL A 33 27.63 -9.42 -33.83
CA VAL A 33 29.02 -9.61 -33.40
C VAL A 33 29.14 -11.01 -32.80
N ALA A 34 30.17 -11.71 -33.29
CA ALA A 34 30.49 -13.08 -33.02
C ALA A 34 30.62 -13.42 -31.53
N SER A 35 30.07 -14.59 -31.20
CA SER A 35 30.17 -15.28 -29.93
C SER A 35 31.63 -15.48 -29.49
N SER A 36 32.05 -14.82 -28.44
CA SER A 36 33.12 -15.28 -27.57
C SER A 36 32.53 -15.94 -26.34
N SER A 37 32.76 -17.24 -26.23
CA SER A 37 32.46 -18.07 -25.08
C SER A 37 33.25 -17.58 -23.87
N SER A 38 32.62 -16.76 -23.02
CA SER A 38 33.08 -16.56 -21.66
C SER A 38 32.12 -17.33 -20.72
N SER A 39 32.69 -18.23 -19.93
CA SER A 39 32.04 -19.00 -18.89
C SER A 39 31.09 -18.12 -18.10
N ALA A 40 29.80 -18.40 -18.21
CA ALA A 40 28.79 -17.79 -17.35
C ALA A 40 29.05 -18.25 -15.91
N ALA A 41 29.84 -17.47 -15.19
CA ALA A 41 29.81 -17.49 -13.74
C ALA A 41 28.32 -17.27 -13.40
N ALA A 42 27.67 -18.27 -12.79
CA ALA A 42 26.26 -18.24 -12.45
C ALA A 42 26.00 -16.92 -11.71
N ARG A 43 25.32 -15.97 -12.36
CA ARG A 43 25.00 -14.67 -11.76
C ARG A 43 24.24 -14.97 -10.49
N ARG A 44 24.86 -14.76 -9.33
CA ARG A 44 24.17 -14.93 -8.05
C ARG A 44 22.89 -14.12 -8.09
N ARG A 45 21.74 -14.80 -7.94
CA ARG A 45 20.44 -14.16 -7.88
C ARG A 45 20.45 -13.13 -6.74
N ALA A 46 19.95 -11.92 -6.99
CA ALA A 46 19.88 -10.90 -5.95
C ALA A 46 19.03 -11.41 -4.76
N LYS A 47 19.47 -11.11 -3.54
CA LYS A 47 18.75 -11.43 -2.32
C LYS A 47 17.62 -10.40 -2.10
N VAL A 48 16.43 -10.86 -1.75
CA VAL A 48 15.25 -10.02 -1.48
C VAL A 48 14.55 -10.54 -0.23
N VAL A 49 14.25 -9.67 0.71
CA VAL A 49 13.36 -10.00 1.84
C VAL A 49 11.94 -9.58 1.50
N VAL A 50 10.99 -10.50 1.64
CA VAL A 50 9.58 -10.29 1.28
C VAL A 50 8.74 -10.33 2.54
N ILE A 51 8.08 -9.22 2.87
CA ILE A 51 7.25 -9.06 4.06
C ILE A 51 5.79 -9.10 3.62
N MET A 52 5.14 -10.24 3.88
CA MET A 52 3.77 -10.56 3.51
C MET A 52 2.85 -10.55 4.73
N GLY A 53 1.56 -10.49 4.48
CA GLY A 53 0.52 -10.54 5.51
C GLY A 53 -0.72 -9.77 5.08
N ALA A 54 -1.82 -9.92 5.81
CA ALA A 54 -3.05 -9.19 5.57
C ALA A 54 -2.88 -7.68 5.76
N THR A 55 -3.81 -6.89 5.23
CA THR A 55 -3.89 -5.47 5.60
C THR A 55 -3.99 -5.33 7.11
N GLY A 56 -3.35 -4.32 7.69
CA GLY A 56 -3.39 -4.06 9.12
C GLY A 56 -2.43 -4.86 10.00
N CYS A 57 -1.74 -5.90 9.53
CA CYS A 57 -0.89 -6.76 10.37
C CYS A 57 0.52 -6.22 10.70
N GLY A 58 0.85 -4.95 10.38
CA GLY A 58 2.11 -4.31 10.80
C GLY A 58 3.29 -4.46 9.83
N LYS A 59 3.09 -4.89 8.57
CA LYS A 59 4.16 -5.07 7.55
C LYS A 59 5.07 -3.85 7.37
N SER A 60 4.47 -2.66 7.24
CA SER A 60 5.23 -1.42 7.08
C SER A 60 6.10 -1.12 8.30
N GLY A 61 5.57 -1.33 9.52
CA GLY A 61 6.35 -1.20 10.75
C GLY A 61 7.55 -2.15 10.76
N LEU A 62 7.33 -3.43 10.43
CA LEU A 62 8.42 -4.42 10.36
C LEU A 62 9.48 -4.04 9.32
N SER A 63 9.08 -3.48 8.16
CA SER A 63 10.05 -3.05 7.14
C SER A 63 10.98 -1.93 7.65
N ILE A 64 10.45 -1.00 8.44
CA ILE A 64 11.25 0.06 9.07
C ILE A 64 12.14 -0.50 10.20
N ASP A 65 11.62 -1.42 11.03
CA ASP A 65 12.41 -2.04 12.09
C ASP A 65 13.57 -2.88 11.52
N LEU A 66 13.36 -3.58 10.40
CA LEU A 66 14.44 -4.28 9.69
C LEU A 66 15.44 -3.32 9.05
N ALA A 67 14.97 -2.21 8.48
CA ALA A 67 15.83 -1.18 7.90
C ALA A 67 16.73 -0.47 8.94
N ALA A 68 16.32 -0.47 10.20
CA ALA A 68 17.15 0.01 11.30
C ALA A 68 18.34 -0.92 11.63
N VAL A 69 18.27 -2.20 11.20
CA VAL A 69 19.31 -3.22 11.46
C VAL A 69 20.15 -3.51 10.22
N PHE A 70 19.53 -3.46 9.04
CA PHE A 70 20.15 -3.80 7.75
C PHE A 70 20.11 -2.59 6.82
N PRO A 71 21.23 -2.18 6.18
CA PRO A 71 21.20 -1.20 5.11
C PRO A 71 20.22 -1.66 4.02
N SER A 72 19.05 -1.03 3.93
CA SER A 72 17.96 -1.52 3.08
C SER A 72 17.04 -0.39 2.62
N GLU A 73 16.30 -0.67 1.54
CA GLU A 73 15.29 0.21 0.99
C GLU A 73 14.00 -0.59 0.74
N VAL A 74 12.86 0.04 0.96
CA VAL A 74 11.55 -0.62 0.88
C VAL A 74 10.95 -0.45 -0.52
N ILE A 75 10.41 -1.54 -1.07
CA ILE A 75 9.59 -1.54 -2.28
C ILE A 75 8.15 -1.84 -1.84
N ASN A 76 7.25 -0.87 -2.04
CA ASN A 76 5.85 -1.07 -1.75
C ASN A 76 5.22 -2.05 -2.76
N SER A 77 4.53 -3.08 -2.26
CA SER A 77 3.75 -4.03 -3.06
C SER A 77 2.27 -4.04 -2.70
N ASP A 78 1.74 -2.90 -2.26
CA ASP A 78 0.30 -2.70 -2.10
C ASP A 78 -0.27 -1.98 -3.33
N LYS A 79 -1.29 -2.59 -3.96
CA LYS A 79 -1.85 -2.12 -5.24
C LYS A 79 -2.46 -0.72 -5.13
N MET A 80 -3.04 -0.36 -3.98
CA MET A 80 -3.67 0.96 -3.81
C MET A 80 -2.65 2.01 -3.42
N GLN A 81 -1.61 1.64 -2.69
CA GLN A 81 -0.58 2.57 -2.22
C GLN A 81 0.43 2.98 -3.30
N VAL A 82 0.45 2.32 -4.47
CA VAL A 82 1.31 2.76 -5.59
C VAL A 82 0.87 4.11 -6.16
N TYR A 83 -0.43 4.42 -6.07
CA TYR A 83 -1.00 5.65 -6.61
C TYR A 83 -0.72 6.86 -5.73
N ARG A 84 -0.57 8.03 -6.37
CA ARG A 84 -0.51 9.32 -5.72
C ARG A 84 -1.90 9.72 -5.21
N GLY A 85 -1.95 10.35 -4.03
CA GLY A 85 -3.20 10.78 -3.39
C GLY A 85 -3.90 9.69 -2.59
N LEU A 86 -4.96 10.07 -1.90
CA LEU A 86 -5.70 9.25 -0.95
C LEU A 86 -4.79 8.56 0.08
N ASP A 87 -3.89 9.35 0.70
CA ASP A 87 -2.85 8.83 1.58
C ASP A 87 -3.42 8.30 2.90
N ILE A 88 -4.47 8.94 3.43
CA ILE A 88 -5.21 8.48 4.61
C ILE A 88 -6.05 7.25 4.22
N THR A 89 -6.88 7.37 3.18
CA THR A 89 -7.79 6.30 2.73
C THR A 89 -7.07 5.01 2.39
N THR A 90 -5.88 5.08 1.77
CA THR A 90 -5.06 3.91 1.45
C THR A 90 -4.08 3.54 2.56
N ASN A 91 -4.09 4.27 3.66
CA ASN A 91 -3.24 4.05 4.85
C ASN A 91 -1.75 3.94 4.49
N LYS A 92 -1.24 4.92 3.73
CA LYS A 92 0.19 4.99 3.40
C LYS A 92 1.01 5.37 4.62
N ILE A 93 2.15 4.74 4.78
CA ILE A 93 3.12 5.11 5.81
C ILE A 93 3.57 6.56 5.60
N THR A 94 3.46 7.38 6.65
CA THR A 94 3.80 8.80 6.61
C THR A 94 5.31 9.03 6.50
N PRO A 95 5.76 10.20 6.02
CA PRO A 95 7.18 10.54 5.99
C PRO A 95 7.88 10.42 7.36
N ALA A 96 7.18 10.77 8.45
CA ALA A 96 7.70 10.66 9.82
C ALA A 96 7.91 9.18 10.21
N GLU A 97 6.95 8.31 9.91
CA GLU A 97 7.02 6.89 10.22
C GLU A 97 8.09 6.15 9.40
N ARG A 98 8.42 6.65 8.20
CA ARG A 98 9.49 6.07 7.36
C ARG A 98 10.88 6.23 7.97
N ARG A 99 11.08 7.14 8.91
CA ARG A 99 12.37 7.39 9.61
C ARG A 99 13.55 7.53 8.65
N GLY A 100 13.34 8.18 7.50
CA GLY A 100 14.38 8.37 6.49
C GLY A 100 14.65 7.16 5.60
N VAL A 101 13.97 6.03 5.78
CA VAL A 101 14.12 4.84 4.92
C VAL A 101 13.51 5.12 3.54
N PRO A 102 14.30 4.95 2.44
CA PRO A 102 13.78 5.15 1.10
C PRO A 102 12.67 4.16 0.75
N HIS A 103 11.58 4.66 0.17
CA HIS A 103 10.45 3.85 -0.30
C HIS A 103 10.27 4.01 -1.80
N HIS A 104 10.26 2.89 -2.51
CA HIS A 104 9.99 2.82 -3.94
C HIS A 104 8.56 2.36 -4.19
N LEU A 105 7.96 2.81 -5.28
CA LEU A 105 6.59 2.47 -5.71
C LEU A 105 5.51 2.78 -4.65
N LEU A 106 5.74 3.81 -3.83
CA LEU A 106 4.80 4.32 -2.85
C LEU A 106 4.38 5.73 -3.27
N GLY A 107 3.10 5.93 -3.67
CA GLY A 107 2.58 7.22 -4.12
C GLY A 107 3.27 7.76 -5.38
N SER A 108 3.81 6.89 -6.23
CA SER A 108 4.64 7.27 -7.38
C SER A 108 3.93 7.20 -8.72
N PHE A 109 2.79 6.51 -8.79
CA PHE A 109 2.02 6.33 -10.02
C PHE A 109 0.85 7.29 -10.06
N ASP A 110 0.65 7.96 -11.21
CA ASP A 110 -0.46 8.88 -11.36
C ASP A 110 -1.77 8.11 -11.56
N PRO A 111 -2.84 8.41 -10.81
CA PRO A 111 -4.14 7.76 -11.00
C PRO A 111 -4.72 7.91 -12.41
N ASP A 112 -4.37 8.98 -13.12
CA ASP A 112 -4.84 9.26 -14.47
C ASP A 112 -4.11 8.44 -15.55
N ASP A 113 -2.95 7.82 -15.22
CA ASP A 113 -2.23 6.89 -16.10
C ASP A 113 -2.88 5.49 -16.18
N GLY A 114 -4.01 5.29 -15.50
CA GLY A 114 -4.82 4.08 -15.57
C GLY A 114 -4.54 3.06 -14.47
N GLU A 115 -4.73 1.77 -14.79
CA GLU A 115 -4.59 0.70 -13.80
C GLU A 115 -3.18 0.10 -13.82
N MET A 116 -2.51 0.10 -12.66
CA MET A 116 -1.27 -0.64 -12.46
C MET A 116 -1.51 -2.14 -12.60
N SER A 117 -1.03 -2.72 -13.70
CA SER A 117 -1.11 -4.17 -13.92
C SER A 117 0.01 -4.93 -13.20
N PRO A 118 -0.15 -6.24 -12.94
CA PRO A 118 0.94 -7.07 -12.41
C PRO A 118 2.19 -7.06 -13.29
N SER A 119 2.03 -6.99 -14.64
CA SER A 119 3.14 -6.90 -15.60
C SER A 119 3.90 -5.58 -15.47
N MET A 120 3.21 -4.46 -15.34
CA MET A 120 3.82 -3.15 -15.10
C MET A 120 4.57 -3.15 -13.76
N PHE A 121 3.93 -3.65 -12.70
CA PHE A 121 4.55 -3.77 -11.39
C PHE A 121 5.80 -4.65 -11.42
N ARG A 122 5.77 -5.78 -12.15
CA ARG A 122 6.93 -6.66 -12.36
C ARG A 122 8.12 -5.89 -12.94
N SER A 123 7.89 -5.08 -13.97
CA SER A 123 8.94 -4.30 -14.64
C SER A 123 9.53 -3.23 -13.70
N LEU A 124 8.68 -2.44 -13.06
CA LEU A 124 9.09 -1.37 -12.14
C LEU A 124 9.77 -1.93 -10.88
N GLY A 125 9.22 -3.00 -10.30
CA GLY A 125 9.78 -3.68 -9.14
C GLY A 125 11.14 -4.31 -9.44
N GLN A 126 11.33 -4.89 -10.63
CA GLN A 126 12.64 -5.39 -11.09
C GLN A 126 13.68 -4.26 -11.15
N SER A 127 13.30 -3.12 -11.71
CA SER A 127 14.19 -1.96 -11.79
C SER A 127 14.57 -1.45 -10.41
N ALA A 128 13.57 -1.39 -9.48
CA ALA A 128 13.81 -1.01 -8.09
C ALA A 128 14.77 -1.99 -7.38
N ILE A 129 14.53 -3.31 -7.47
CA ILE A 129 15.41 -4.33 -6.88
C ILE A 129 16.85 -4.18 -7.41
N SER A 130 17.01 -4.05 -8.73
CA SER A 130 18.32 -3.90 -9.35
C SER A 130 19.04 -2.63 -8.89
N GLY A 131 18.32 -1.50 -8.82
CA GLY A 131 18.85 -0.24 -8.34
C GLY A 131 19.27 -0.28 -6.87
N ILE A 132 18.46 -0.89 -5.99
CA ILE A 132 18.77 -1.05 -4.57
C ILE A 132 20.00 -1.94 -4.40
N ALA A 133 20.01 -3.10 -5.04
CA ALA A 133 21.13 -4.04 -4.97
C ALA A 133 22.45 -3.45 -5.51
N SER A 134 22.40 -2.61 -6.56
CA SER A 134 23.59 -1.94 -7.10
C SER A 134 24.21 -0.93 -6.13
N ARG A 135 23.43 -0.40 -5.17
CA ARG A 135 23.92 0.46 -4.09
C ARG A 135 24.42 -0.33 -2.86
N GLY A 136 24.40 -1.66 -2.93
CA GLY A 136 24.78 -2.54 -1.81
C GLY A 136 23.71 -2.64 -0.71
N ASN A 137 22.50 -2.12 -0.95
CA ASN A 137 21.39 -2.19 0.00
C ASN A 137 20.54 -3.44 -0.22
N LEU A 138 19.86 -3.88 0.83
CA LEU A 138 18.94 -5.02 0.80
C LEU A 138 17.54 -4.56 0.37
N PRO A 139 16.98 -5.09 -0.75
CA PRO A 139 15.60 -4.83 -1.11
C PRO A 139 14.62 -5.49 -0.13
N LEU A 140 13.74 -4.69 0.49
CA LEU A 140 12.63 -5.16 1.32
C LEU A 140 11.32 -4.98 0.54
N LEU A 141 10.74 -6.04 0.02
CA LEU A 141 9.43 -6.00 -0.65
C LEU A 141 8.33 -6.13 0.41
N ALA A 142 7.53 -5.09 0.64
CA ALA A 142 6.51 -5.07 1.67
C ALA A 142 5.13 -4.69 1.12
N GLY A 143 4.11 -5.53 1.35
CA GLY A 143 2.75 -5.21 0.94
C GLY A 143 1.77 -6.37 1.04
N GLY A 144 0.50 -6.09 0.70
CA GLY A 144 -0.60 -7.05 0.79
C GLY A 144 -1.08 -7.59 -0.57
N SER A 145 -0.54 -7.09 -1.70
CA SER A 145 -0.99 -7.50 -3.03
C SER A 145 -0.23 -8.74 -3.52
N ASN A 146 -0.75 -9.92 -3.17
CA ASN A 146 -0.11 -11.20 -3.51
C ASN A 146 0.10 -11.41 -5.01
N SER A 147 -0.79 -10.87 -5.87
CA SER A 147 -0.61 -10.88 -7.33
C SER A 147 0.62 -10.07 -7.79
N PHE A 148 0.90 -8.94 -7.16
CA PHE A 148 2.09 -8.15 -7.44
C PHE A 148 3.36 -8.86 -6.97
N ILE A 149 3.32 -9.41 -5.75
CA ILE A 149 4.44 -10.18 -5.18
C ILE A 149 4.74 -11.38 -6.09
N HIS A 150 3.71 -12.17 -6.44
CA HIS A 150 3.86 -13.32 -7.33
C HIS A 150 4.44 -12.89 -8.68
N ALA A 151 3.82 -11.93 -9.37
CA ALA A 151 4.27 -11.47 -10.68
C ALA A 151 5.73 -11.01 -10.68
N LEU A 152 6.18 -10.31 -9.63
CA LEU A 152 7.55 -9.81 -9.52
C LEU A 152 8.56 -10.93 -9.29
N LEU A 153 8.22 -11.92 -8.46
CA LEU A 153 9.20 -12.87 -7.94
C LEU A 153 9.35 -14.15 -8.77
N VAL A 154 8.30 -14.59 -9.47
CA VAL A 154 8.37 -15.84 -10.27
C VAL A 154 9.22 -15.66 -11.51
N GLU A 155 9.95 -16.71 -11.91
CA GLU A 155 10.76 -16.71 -13.11
C GLU A 155 9.89 -16.54 -14.35
N ARG A 156 8.85 -17.35 -14.49
CA ARG A 156 7.88 -17.32 -15.59
C ARG A 156 6.57 -16.75 -15.10
N PHE A 157 6.23 -15.57 -15.57
CA PHE A 157 4.97 -14.90 -15.28
C PHE A 157 4.13 -14.82 -16.55
N ASP A 158 2.92 -15.36 -16.48
CA ASP A 158 1.91 -15.25 -17.53
C ASP A 158 0.77 -14.35 -17.00
N PRO A 159 0.52 -13.19 -17.61
CA PRO A 159 -0.55 -12.28 -17.17
C PRO A 159 -1.95 -12.82 -17.41
N GLU A 160 -2.13 -13.80 -18.33
CA GLU A 160 -3.42 -14.41 -18.65
C GLU A 160 -3.80 -15.52 -17.66
N VAL A 161 -2.86 -15.98 -16.83
CA VAL A 161 -3.11 -17.03 -15.84
C VAL A 161 -3.42 -16.43 -14.48
N ASP A 162 -4.63 -16.61 -13.99
CA ASP A 162 -4.97 -16.29 -12.60
C ASP A 162 -4.56 -17.44 -11.66
N VAL A 163 -3.35 -17.30 -11.09
CA VAL A 163 -2.80 -18.29 -10.14
C VAL A 163 -3.57 -18.37 -8.82
N PHE A 164 -4.47 -17.44 -8.56
CA PHE A 164 -5.30 -17.37 -7.36
C PHE A 164 -6.78 -17.73 -7.62
N GLY A 165 -7.21 -17.87 -8.87
CA GLY A 165 -8.60 -18.02 -9.27
C GLY A 165 -9.13 -19.47 -9.33
N GLY A 166 -8.30 -20.51 -9.11
CA GLY A 166 -8.74 -21.89 -9.22
C GLY A 166 -7.80 -22.92 -8.62
N LEU A 167 -8.31 -24.16 -8.41
CA LEU A 167 -7.55 -25.26 -7.82
C LEU A 167 -6.47 -25.86 -8.76
N THR A 168 -6.50 -25.53 -10.04
CA THR A 168 -5.73 -26.23 -11.09
C THR A 168 -4.50 -25.47 -11.61
N SER A 169 -4.33 -24.20 -11.28
CA SER A 169 -3.15 -23.43 -11.73
C SER A 169 -2.06 -23.43 -10.65
N PRO A 170 -0.97 -24.22 -10.81
CA PRO A 170 0.12 -24.21 -9.84
C PRO A 170 0.83 -22.86 -9.89
N ALA A 171 0.93 -22.19 -8.74
CA ALA A 171 1.85 -21.06 -8.61
C ALA A 171 3.27 -21.54 -8.92
N SER A 172 4.01 -20.79 -9.73
CA SER A 172 5.38 -21.15 -10.05
C SER A 172 6.25 -21.16 -8.80
N LEU A 173 6.98 -22.26 -8.58
CA LEU A 173 7.98 -22.38 -7.51
C LEU A 173 9.34 -21.78 -7.90
N GLU A 174 9.57 -21.62 -9.19
CA GLU A 174 10.83 -21.09 -9.68
C GLU A 174 10.87 -19.57 -9.52
N LEU A 175 11.75 -19.09 -8.66
CA LEU A 175 11.90 -17.67 -8.33
C LEU A 175 13.10 -17.06 -9.08
N ARG A 176 12.95 -15.80 -9.48
CA ARG A 176 14.01 -15.01 -10.14
C ARG A 176 15.11 -14.55 -9.17
N TYR A 177 14.75 -14.45 -7.90
CA TYR A 177 15.61 -13.93 -6.83
C TYR A 177 15.82 -14.99 -5.76
N ASN A 178 16.85 -14.82 -4.96
CA ASN A 178 16.96 -15.54 -3.71
C ASN A 178 16.09 -14.82 -2.67
N CYS A 179 14.99 -15.44 -2.26
CA CYS A 179 13.94 -14.79 -1.46
C CYS A 179 13.90 -15.33 -0.03
N CYS A 180 13.81 -14.41 0.93
CA CYS A 180 13.46 -14.72 2.32
C CYS A 180 12.05 -14.19 2.59
N PHE A 181 11.09 -15.10 2.83
CA PHE A 181 9.70 -14.75 3.06
C PHE A 181 9.38 -14.65 4.55
N LEU A 182 8.90 -13.51 4.99
CA LEU A 182 8.38 -13.24 6.32
C LEU A 182 6.87 -13.02 6.22
N TRP A 183 6.09 -13.87 6.87
CA TRP A 183 4.64 -13.72 6.92
C TRP A 183 4.21 -13.23 8.30
N VAL A 184 3.87 -11.95 8.41
CA VAL A 184 3.30 -11.38 9.62
C VAL A 184 1.82 -11.76 9.68
N ASP A 185 1.46 -12.51 10.70
CA ASP A 185 0.11 -13.03 10.91
C ASP A 185 -0.48 -12.53 12.22
N VAL A 186 -1.79 -12.35 12.21
CA VAL A 186 -2.61 -11.99 13.37
C VAL A 186 -3.85 -12.87 13.36
N SER A 187 -4.24 -13.44 14.49
CA SER A 187 -5.43 -14.29 14.57
C SER A 187 -6.67 -13.55 14.08
N PRO A 188 -7.54 -14.18 13.26
CA PRO A 188 -8.65 -13.51 12.58
C PRO A 188 -9.54 -12.67 13.50
N PRO A 189 -10.02 -13.12 14.66
CA PRO A 189 -10.88 -12.30 15.53
C PRO A 189 -10.20 -11.00 15.99
N VAL A 190 -8.91 -11.07 16.34
CA VAL A 190 -8.12 -9.91 16.77
C VAL A 190 -7.86 -8.96 15.62
N LEU A 191 -7.59 -9.51 14.43
CA LEU A 191 -7.39 -8.70 13.23
C LEU A 191 -8.67 -7.96 12.82
N GLU A 192 -9.81 -8.63 12.83
CA GLU A 192 -11.11 -8.05 12.47
C GLU A 192 -11.50 -6.88 13.37
N GLU A 193 -11.31 -7.04 14.68
CA GLU A 193 -11.53 -5.98 15.66
C GLU A 193 -10.57 -4.79 15.43
N TYR A 194 -9.29 -5.07 15.27
CA TYR A 194 -8.28 -4.06 14.98
C TYR A 194 -8.55 -3.31 13.67
N LEU A 195 -8.99 -4.01 12.62
CA LEU A 195 -9.34 -3.38 11.34
C LEU A 195 -10.54 -2.45 11.47
N SER A 196 -11.51 -2.79 12.30
CA SER A 196 -12.66 -1.91 12.58
C SER A 196 -12.19 -0.63 13.26
N LYS A 197 -11.42 -0.74 14.35
CA LYS A 197 -10.85 0.42 15.04
C LYS A 197 -9.98 1.27 14.08
N ARG A 198 -9.18 0.65 13.24
CA ARG A 198 -8.33 1.37 12.30
C ARG A 198 -9.12 2.21 11.30
N VAL A 199 -10.30 1.76 10.88
CA VAL A 199 -11.19 2.59 10.02
C VAL A 199 -11.66 3.81 10.78
N ASP A 200 -12.02 3.66 12.06
CA ASP A 200 -12.40 4.79 12.91
C ASP A 200 -11.22 5.77 13.06
N ASP A 201 -10.02 5.28 13.37
CA ASP A 201 -8.80 6.09 13.44
C ASP A 201 -8.52 6.84 12.11
N MET A 202 -8.78 6.23 10.95
CA MET A 202 -8.63 6.88 9.63
C MET A 202 -9.68 7.97 9.41
N LEU A 203 -10.90 7.79 9.86
CA LEU A 203 -11.95 8.82 9.82
C LEU A 203 -11.56 10.01 10.70
N ASP A 204 -11.06 9.77 11.91
CA ASP A 204 -10.57 10.80 12.83
C ASP A 204 -9.35 11.57 12.24
N MET A 205 -8.53 10.91 11.42
CA MET A 205 -7.42 11.55 10.70
C MET A 205 -7.87 12.35 9.47
N GLY A 206 -9.16 12.37 9.12
CA GLY A 206 -9.70 13.16 8.02
C GLY A 206 -9.91 12.39 6.71
N MET A 207 -10.14 11.07 6.78
CA MET A 207 -10.45 10.25 5.60
C MET A 207 -11.70 10.74 4.86
N PHE A 208 -12.73 11.17 5.60
CA PHE A 208 -13.97 11.69 5.00
C PHE A 208 -13.70 12.93 4.16
N GLU A 209 -12.94 13.89 4.68
CA GLU A 209 -12.57 15.13 3.98
C GLU A 209 -11.65 14.84 2.79
N GLU A 210 -10.75 13.86 2.92
CA GLU A 210 -9.90 13.41 1.81
C GLU A 210 -10.76 12.87 0.66
N LEU A 211 -11.73 12.01 0.95
CA LEU A 211 -12.66 11.45 -0.03
C LEU A 211 -13.63 12.50 -0.59
N ALA A 212 -14.10 13.43 0.23
CA ALA A 212 -14.91 14.55 -0.23
C ALA A 212 -14.16 15.45 -1.21
N ARG A 213 -12.85 15.67 -1.00
CA ARG A 213 -11.99 16.39 -1.97
C ARG A 213 -11.71 15.58 -3.23
N TYR A 214 -11.68 14.27 -3.14
CA TYR A 214 -11.44 13.38 -4.29
C TYR A 214 -12.68 13.16 -5.15
N TYR A 215 -13.89 13.27 -4.57
CA TYR A 215 -15.15 13.08 -5.27
C TYR A 215 -15.34 14.06 -6.43
N ASP A 216 -15.74 13.56 -7.60
CA ASP A 216 -16.15 14.34 -8.76
C ASP A 216 -17.42 13.72 -9.38
N PRO A 217 -18.58 14.42 -9.32
CA PRO A 217 -19.84 13.90 -9.84
C PRO A 217 -19.85 13.73 -11.36
N ARG A 218 -18.93 14.39 -12.08
CA ARG A 218 -18.82 14.31 -13.55
C ARG A 218 -18.07 13.08 -14.01
N ARG A 219 -17.36 12.40 -13.10
CA ARG A 219 -16.63 11.17 -13.43
C ARG A 219 -17.61 10.05 -13.72
N THR A 220 -17.49 9.47 -14.91
CA THR A 220 -18.22 8.26 -15.32
C THR A 220 -17.25 7.08 -15.37
N ASP A 221 -17.77 5.88 -15.08
CA ASP A 221 -17.00 4.63 -15.13
C ASP A 221 -17.58 3.69 -16.20
N PRO A 222 -17.46 3.98 -17.50
CA PRO A 222 -18.10 3.19 -18.57
C PRO A 222 -17.53 1.78 -18.70
N GLY A 223 -16.71 1.29 -17.91
CA GLY A 223 -16.17 -0.09 -17.88
C GLY A 223 -15.94 -0.58 -16.46
N GLY A 224 -16.50 0.13 -15.46
CA GLY A 224 -16.24 -0.10 -14.06
C GLY A 224 -15.05 0.72 -13.52
N ARG A 225 -14.92 0.74 -12.21
CA ARG A 225 -13.85 1.49 -11.54
C ARG A 225 -12.48 0.89 -11.82
N THR A 226 -11.49 1.74 -12.10
CA THR A 226 -10.10 1.36 -12.36
C THR A 226 -9.15 2.07 -11.38
N GLY A 227 -7.96 1.51 -11.21
CA GLY A 227 -6.88 2.10 -10.44
C GLY A 227 -7.26 2.49 -9.02
N LEU A 228 -6.90 3.70 -8.60
CA LEU A 228 -7.15 4.24 -7.26
C LEU A 228 -8.64 4.32 -6.89
N ARG A 229 -9.54 4.39 -7.87
CA ARG A 229 -10.99 4.41 -7.66
C ARG A 229 -11.56 3.09 -7.09
N LYS A 230 -10.76 2.02 -7.10
CA LYS A 230 -11.08 0.73 -6.44
C LYS A 230 -10.70 0.71 -4.96
N ALA A 231 -10.04 1.75 -4.45
CA ALA A 231 -9.66 1.80 -3.04
C ALA A 231 -10.90 1.79 -2.16
N ILE A 232 -10.89 0.93 -1.13
CA ILE A 232 -11.96 0.87 -0.13
C ILE A 232 -12.09 2.24 0.52
N GLY A 233 -13.30 2.73 0.62
CA GLY A 233 -13.64 4.10 0.98
C GLY A 233 -14.18 4.90 -0.20
N VAL A 234 -13.58 4.77 -1.39
CA VAL A 234 -14.02 5.52 -2.58
C VAL A 234 -15.41 5.08 -3.05
N PRO A 235 -15.69 3.79 -3.33
CA PRO A 235 -17.02 3.36 -3.75
C PRO A 235 -18.11 3.66 -2.72
N GLU A 236 -17.80 3.50 -1.45
CA GLU A 236 -18.73 3.64 -0.35
C GLU A 236 -19.13 5.11 -0.20
N PHE A 237 -18.18 6.02 -0.10
CA PHE A 237 -18.46 7.45 0.00
C PHE A 237 -18.88 8.09 -1.34
N ASP A 238 -18.55 7.55 -2.50
CA ASP A 238 -19.13 8.00 -3.77
C ASP A 238 -20.66 7.86 -3.76
N ARG A 239 -21.21 6.78 -3.17
CA ARG A 239 -22.67 6.60 -3.03
C ARG A 239 -23.28 7.61 -2.07
N TYR A 240 -22.59 7.87 -0.97
CA TYR A 240 -22.99 8.90 0.00
C TYR A 240 -22.97 10.29 -0.65
N PHE A 241 -21.88 10.69 -1.31
CA PHE A 241 -21.73 12.02 -1.92
C PHE A 241 -22.66 12.25 -3.11
N LYS A 242 -23.14 11.22 -3.77
CA LYS A 242 -24.21 11.36 -4.80
C LYS A 242 -25.52 11.85 -4.21
N LYS A 243 -25.84 11.44 -2.98
CA LYS A 243 -27.05 11.86 -2.26
C LYS A 243 -26.82 13.16 -1.48
N HIS A 244 -25.63 13.31 -0.92
CA HIS A 244 -25.23 14.42 -0.03
C HIS A 244 -23.92 15.05 -0.54
N PRO A 245 -23.94 15.82 -1.65
CA PRO A 245 -22.74 16.32 -2.30
C PRO A 245 -21.95 17.26 -1.38
N PRO A 246 -20.61 17.22 -1.40
CA PRO A 246 -19.76 18.19 -0.73
C PRO A 246 -20.06 19.61 -1.16
N GLN A 247 -19.91 20.61 -0.27
CA GLN A 247 -20.25 22.02 -0.51
C GLN A 247 -19.75 22.58 -1.83
N ARG A 248 -18.55 22.20 -2.27
CA ARG A 248 -17.98 22.65 -3.57
C ARG A 248 -18.80 22.21 -4.79
N TRP A 249 -19.69 21.22 -4.65
CA TRP A 249 -20.57 20.72 -5.70
C TRP A 249 -22.04 21.04 -5.48
N ALA A 250 -22.40 21.57 -4.31
CA ALA A 250 -23.80 21.84 -3.91
C ALA A 250 -24.50 22.90 -4.76
N GLY A 251 -23.78 23.60 -5.66
CA GLY A 251 -24.37 24.62 -6.54
C GLY A 251 -24.39 24.26 -8.04
N GLN A 252 -23.88 23.07 -8.46
CA GLN A 252 -23.70 22.74 -9.88
C GLN A 252 -24.76 21.82 -10.49
N GLY A 253 -25.77 21.39 -9.76
CA GLY A 253 -26.80 20.49 -10.27
C GLY A 253 -28.12 20.69 -9.56
N GLN A 254 -28.90 21.62 -10.01
CA GLN A 254 -30.36 21.60 -10.17
C GLN A 254 -30.90 23.01 -10.20
N GLY A 255 -31.35 23.47 -11.37
CA GLY A 255 -32.36 24.49 -11.44
C GLY A 255 -33.63 23.95 -10.79
N ASP A 256 -34.03 24.55 -9.74
CA ASP A 256 -35.25 24.52 -8.92
C ASP A 256 -34.94 24.27 -7.43
N ALA A 257 -34.27 25.22 -6.82
CA ALA A 257 -34.27 25.30 -5.37
C ALA A 257 -35.67 25.70 -4.87
N ARG A 258 -36.55 24.72 -4.65
CA ARG A 258 -37.71 24.93 -3.78
C ARG A 258 -37.20 25.31 -2.41
N ARG A 259 -37.71 26.43 -1.86
CA ARG A 259 -37.47 26.84 -0.47
C ARG A 259 -37.70 25.64 0.46
N PRO A 260 -36.84 25.42 1.47
CA PRO A 260 -37.07 24.39 2.48
C PRO A 260 -38.41 24.68 3.18
N GLU A 261 -39.31 23.70 3.19
CA GLU A 261 -40.49 23.73 4.08
C GLU A 261 -39.99 23.51 5.49
N GLU A 262 -40.32 24.42 6.41
CA GLU A 262 -40.08 24.31 7.85
C GLU A 262 -40.68 22.98 8.34
N GLY A 263 -39.85 22.04 8.80
CA GLY A 263 -40.26 20.72 9.32
C GLY A 263 -39.53 19.52 8.74
N ARG A 264 -38.75 19.68 7.63
CA ARG A 264 -38.00 18.58 6.99
C ARG A 264 -36.53 18.47 7.40
N GLU A 265 -36.00 19.48 8.12
CA GLU A 265 -34.55 19.49 8.45
C GLU A 265 -34.15 18.30 9.35
N GLY A 266 -34.98 17.89 10.30
CA GLY A 266 -34.64 16.77 11.20
C GLY A 266 -34.67 15.38 10.55
N ASP A 267 -35.53 15.17 9.54
CA ASP A 267 -35.61 13.89 8.80
C ASP A 267 -34.48 13.78 7.77
N ASP A 268 -34.09 14.89 7.18
CA ASP A 268 -32.96 14.91 6.21
C ASP A 268 -31.59 14.72 6.90
N ASP A 269 -31.41 15.32 8.08
CA ASP A 269 -30.21 15.10 8.91
C ASP A 269 -30.08 13.65 9.37
N ARG A 270 -31.18 13.03 9.83
CA ARG A 270 -31.19 11.62 10.23
C ARG A 270 -30.92 10.68 9.05
N ALA A 271 -31.49 10.98 7.87
CA ALA A 271 -31.23 10.21 6.64
C ALA A 271 -29.76 10.33 6.19
N ARG A 272 -29.17 11.51 6.36
CA ARG A 272 -27.76 11.78 6.07
C ARG A 272 -26.83 11.04 7.02
N GLU A 273 -27.11 11.06 8.31
CA GLU A 273 -26.38 10.34 9.35
C GLU A 273 -26.43 8.82 9.11
N GLY A 274 -27.61 8.26 8.86
CA GLY A 274 -27.76 6.84 8.54
C GLY A 274 -27.00 6.42 7.27
N ALA A 275 -27.00 7.25 6.22
CA ALA A 275 -26.23 6.98 5.00
C ALA A 275 -24.70 7.04 5.23
N TYR A 276 -24.24 7.91 6.15
CA TYR A 276 -22.84 7.97 6.55
C TYR A 276 -22.44 6.71 7.33
N GLU A 277 -23.22 6.31 8.31
CA GLU A 277 -22.98 5.10 9.10
C GLU A 277 -22.96 3.85 8.23
N GLU A 278 -23.87 3.75 7.23
CA GLU A 278 -23.89 2.66 6.25
C GLU A 278 -22.58 2.62 5.45
N ALA A 279 -22.09 3.76 4.96
CA ALA A 279 -20.84 3.83 4.23
C ALA A 279 -19.64 3.40 5.09
N VAL A 280 -19.58 3.84 6.34
CA VAL A 280 -18.53 3.44 7.30
C VAL A 280 -18.58 1.94 7.60
N TRP A 281 -19.80 1.40 7.82
CA TRP A 281 -19.97 -0.04 8.04
C TRP A 281 -19.49 -0.87 6.85
N GLU A 282 -19.84 -0.48 5.62
CA GLU A 282 -19.39 -1.15 4.42
C GLU A 282 -17.86 -1.09 4.25
N ILE A 283 -17.22 0.04 4.59
CA ILE A 283 -15.75 0.17 4.56
C ILE A 283 -15.12 -0.84 5.54
N LYS A 284 -15.66 -0.95 6.75
CA LYS A 284 -15.18 -1.91 7.75
C LYS A 284 -15.33 -3.34 7.24
N GLU A 285 -16.49 -3.68 6.67
CA GLU A 285 -16.75 -5.01 6.12
C GLU A 285 -15.87 -5.33 4.91
N ASN A 286 -15.75 -4.42 3.95
CA ASN A 286 -14.88 -4.59 2.78
C ASN A 286 -13.40 -4.72 3.16
N THR A 287 -12.97 -4.06 4.24
CA THR A 287 -11.61 -4.19 4.78
C THR A 287 -11.36 -5.57 5.39
N ARG A 288 -12.34 -6.11 6.15
CA ARG A 288 -12.29 -7.50 6.68
C ARG A 288 -12.24 -8.52 5.55
N GLN A 289 -13.10 -8.36 4.53
CA GLN A 289 -13.12 -9.22 3.35
C GLN A 289 -11.80 -9.17 2.57
N LEU A 290 -11.18 -7.98 2.45
CA LEU A 290 -9.86 -7.85 1.84
C LEU A 290 -8.81 -8.63 2.63
N ALA A 291 -8.77 -8.48 3.95
CA ALA A 291 -7.82 -9.20 4.80
C ALA A 291 -7.96 -10.72 4.65
N LYS A 292 -9.19 -11.24 4.68
CA LYS A 292 -9.48 -12.67 4.48
C LYS A 292 -8.94 -13.18 3.14
N ARG A 293 -9.28 -12.49 2.05
CA ARG A 293 -8.77 -12.85 0.70
C ARG A 293 -7.25 -12.79 0.60
N GLN A 294 -6.59 -11.89 1.33
CA GLN A 294 -5.14 -11.81 1.36
C GLN A 294 -4.52 -13.01 2.08
N ILE A 295 -5.10 -13.42 3.21
CA ILE A 295 -4.68 -14.61 3.96
C ILE A 295 -4.83 -15.87 3.10
N GLU A 296 -5.99 -16.08 2.48
CA GLU A 296 -6.26 -17.22 1.59
C GLU A 296 -5.21 -17.32 0.46
N LYS A 297 -4.84 -16.19 -0.14
CA LYS A 297 -3.79 -16.15 -1.17
C LYS A 297 -2.39 -16.48 -0.63
N ILE A 298 -2.06 -16.04 0.58
CA ILE A 298 -0.78 -16.37 1.23
C ILE A 298 -0.72 -17.87 1.55
N GLU A 299 -1.80 -18.42 2.09
CA GLU A 299 -1.92 -19.85 2.37
C GLU A 299 -1.73 -20.69 1.10
N ARG A 300 -2.35 -20.27 -0.01
CA ARG A 300 -2.17 -20.91 -1.31
C ARG A 300 -0.71 -20.90 -1.78
N LEU A 301 0.01 -19.77 -1.63
CA LEU A 301 1.44 -19.72 -1.97
C LEU A 301 2.25 -20.69 -1.11
N ARG A 302 1.92 -20.82 0.18
CA ARG A 302 2.54 -21.77 1.08
C ARG A 302 2.27 -23.23 0.65
N GLU A 303 1.03 -23.57 0.30
CA GLU A 303 0.64 -24.88 -0.20
C GLU A 303 1.35 -25.23 -1.52
N CYS A 304 1.61 -24.23 -2.37
CA CYS A 304 2.42 -24.37 -3.58
C CYS A 304 3.91 -24.50 -3.29
N GLY A 305 4.36 -24.48 -2.03
CA GLY A 305 5.76 -24.74 -1.65
C GLY A 305 6.62 -23.48 -1.42
N TRP A 306 6.04 -22.28 -1.32
CA TRP A 306 6.78 -21.11 -0.89
C TRP A 306 7.12 -21.22 0.61
N GLU A 307 8.39 -21.09 0.97
CA GLU A 307 8.87 -21.22 2.34
C GLU A 307 8.58 -19.96 3.18
N LEU A 308 7.33 -19.80 3.59
CA LEU A 308 6.90 -18.65 4.39
C LEU A 308 7.23 -18.85 5.87
N ARG A 309 8.02 -17.94 6.43
CA ARG A 309 8.35 -17.89 7.87
C ARG A 309 7.26 -17.09 8.59
N LYS A 310 6.32 -17.81 9.21
CA LYS A 310 5.18 -17.20 9.93
C LYS A 310 5.64 -16.57 11.24
N LEU A 311 5.20 -15.33 11.48
CA LEU A 311 5.50 -14.49 12.65
C LEU A 311 4.15 -14.09 13.28
N ASP A 312 3.89 -14.58 14.48
CA ASP A 312 2.63 -14.28 15.18
C ASP A 312 2.71 -12.93 15.90
N ALA A 313 1.92 -11.97 15.43
CA ALA A 313 1.81 -10.64 16.00
C ALA A 313 0.54 -10.46 16.86
N THR A 314 -0.26 -11.51 17.07
CA THR A 314 -1.59 -11.44 17.69
C THR A 314 -1.60 -10.69 19.01
N GLU A 315 -0.67 -10.99 19.91
CA GLU A 315 -0.62 -10.36 21.24
C GLU A 315 -0.29 -8.86 21.15
N THR A 316 0.56 -8.46 20.19
CA THR A 316 0.85 -7.04 19.94
C THR A 316 -0.42 -6.26 19.59
N PHE A 317 -1.29 -6.87 18.79
CA PHE A 317 -2.55 -6.23 18.36
C PHE A 317 -3.62 -6.26 19.46
N ARG A 318 -3.68 -7.30 20.29
CA ARG A 318 -4.52 -7.28 21.50
C ARG A 318 -4.14 -6.14 22.43
N LEU A 319 -2.83 -5.96 22.67
CA LEU A 319 -2.35 -4.86 23.49
C LEU A 319 -2.63 -3.49 22.84
N ALA A 320 -2.61 -3.38 21.52
CA ALA A 320 -2.95 -2.13 20.83
C ALA A 320 -4.41 -1.73 21.02
N MET A 321 -5.32 -2.68 21.21
CA MET A 321 -6.74 -2.44 21.46
C MET A 321 -7.05 -2.20 22.94
N ALA A 322 -6.28 -2.82 23.83
CA ALA A 322 -6.48 -2.70 25.27
C ALA A 322 -5.97 -1.39 25.89
N THR A 323 -5.19 -0.59 25.18
CA THR A 323 -4.45 0.57 25.73
C THR A 323 -5.11 1.93 25.53
N ASP A 324 -6.41 2.05 25.70
CA ASP A 324 -7.04 3.36 25.87
C ASP A 324 -6.77 3.99 27.27
N GLU A 325 -6.13 3.26 28.19
CA GLU A 325 -5.77 3.76 29.51
C GLU A 325 -4.23 3.79 29.70
N GLY A 326 -3.65 4.95 29.52
CA GLY A 326 -2.34 5.46 29.96
C GLY A 326 -1.24 4.47 30.40
N GLY A 327 -0.44 3.90 29.48
CA GLY A 327 0.78 3.17 29.84
C GLY A 327 1.18 1.99 28.94
N GLY A 328 0.34 1.55 28.04
CA GLY A 328 0.53 0.30 27.29
C GLY A 328 1.56 0.33 26.13
N GLY A 329 2.02 1.50 25.71
CA GLY A 329 2.89 1.65 24.54
C GLY A 329 4.23 0.90 24.66
N GLY A 330 4.86 0.94 25.83
CA GLY A 330 6.11 0.22 26.10
C GLY A 330 5.92 -1.30 26.01
N ARG A 331 4.94 -1.83 26.72
CA ARG A 331 4.64 -3.28 26.73
C ARG A 331 4.31 -3.81 25.32
N ARG A 332 3.53 -3.06 24.55
CA ARG A 332 3.22 -3.41 23.15
C ARG A 332 4.49 -3.48 22.31
N ARG A 333 5.40 -2.50 22.46
CA ARG A 333 6.68 -2.46 21.74
C ARG A 333 7.57 -3.66 22.12
N ASP A 334 7.64 -4.01 23.40
CA ASP A 334 8.43 -5.14 23.88
C ASP A 334 7.92 -6.48 23.33
N VAL A 335 6.58 -6.64 23.25
CA VAL A 335 5.97 -7.85 22.66
C VAL A 335 6.26 -7.91 21.17
N TRP A 336 6.10 -6.81 20.43
CA TRP A 336 6.44 -6.71 19.02
C TRP A 336 7.91 -7.06 18.76
N GLU A 337 8.81 -6.49 19.53
CA GLU A 337 10.25 -6.77 19.43
C GLU A 337 10.55 -8.25 19.65
N ARG A 338 9.96 -8.85 20.68
CA ARG A 338 10.21 -10.25 21.04
C ARG A 338 9.60 -11.24 20.06
N GLN A 339 8.37 -10.98 19.57
CA GLN A 339 7.61 -11.95 18.78
C GLN A 339 7.77 -11.77 17.26
N VAL A 340 8.06 -10.55 16.79
CA VAL A 340 8.14 -10.23 15.38
C VAL A 340 9.52 -9.78 14.95
N VAL A 341 10.05 -8.68 15.52
CA VAL A 341 11.31 -8.08 15.04
C VAL A 341 12.50 -9.00 15.33
N GLY A 342 12.68 -9.45 16.56
CA GLY A 342 13.80 -10.30 16.95
C GLY A 342 13.89 -11.59 16.13
N PRO A 343 12.82 -12.38 15.99
CA PRO A 343 12.79 -13.52 15.09
C PRO A 343 13.10 -13.16 13.64
N SER A 344 12.51 -12.07 13.10
CA SER A 344 12.77 -11.60 11.74
C SER A 344 14.23 -11.28 11.50
N VAL A 345 14.87 -10.56 12.42
CA VAL A 345 16.30 -10.23 12.36
C VAL A 345 17.17 -11.50 12.33
N LYS A 346 16.85 -12.52 13.14
CA LYS A 346 17.58 -13.79 13.14
C LYS A 346 17.44 -14.52 11.80
N ILE A 347 16.22 -14.57 11.24
CA ILE A 347 15.93 -15.21 9.96
C ILE A 347 16.69 -14.48 8.83
N VAL A 348 16.61 -13.15 8.77
CA VAL A 348 17.27 -12.36 7.73
C VAL A 348 18.80 -12.43 7.87
N LYS A 349 19.37 -12.41 9.07
CA LYS A 349 20.81 -12.59 9.27
C LYS A 349 21.29 -13.93 8.71
N ARG A 350 20.59 -15.02 9.02
CA ARG A 350 20.92 -16.35 8.48
C ARG A 350 20.84 -16.37 6.96
N PHE A 351 19.75 -15.87 6.40
CA PHE A 351 19.54 -15.77 4.94
C PHE A 351 20.66 -14.98 4.24
N LEU A 352 21.18 -13.92 4.87
CA LEU A 352 22.26 -13.12 4.29
C LEU A 352 23.63 -13.83 4.31
N GLN A 353 23.81 -14.80 5.20
CA GLN A 353 25.04 -15.62 5.32
C GLN A 353 25.07 -16.81 4.35
N GLU A 354 23.93 -17.31 3.92
CA GLU A 354 23.78 -18.34 2.86
C GLU A 354 24.10 -17.77 1.46
#